data_38bf83eed2e28d9e36247a2d021ea35e
#
_entry.id   38bf83eed2e28d9e36247a2d021ea35e
#
_cell.length_a   1.000
_cell.length_b   1.000
_cell.length_c   1.000
_cell.angle_alpha   90.00
_cell.angle_beta   90.00
_cell.angle_gamma   90.00
#
_symmetry.space_group_name_H-M   'P 1'
#
loop_
_entity.id
_entity.type
_entity.pdbx_description
1 polymer ?
#
loop_
_entity_poly.entity_id
_entity_poly.type
_entity_poly.pdbx_seq_one_letter_code
_entity_poly.pdbx_strand_id
1 'polypeptide(L)'
;MRETISDWLMAISGPLLLGSLFLVWSHQLSTGLRARYGATSVLAGVPADPTAWQVYSGADVLLALVGVGLIAVALWGGRARRIALALALVVALAFVIHALAVPPTNGALLFDPTLVPPGYTANVVSSGAGEVLALVALGLGGVGVGLAFTVD
;
A
#
# COMPACT_ATOMS: atom_id res chain seq x y z
N MET A 1 -29.65 -7.33 -8.76
CA MET A 1 -28.94 -7.86 -7.58
C MET A 1 -27.41 -7.94 -7.78
N ARG A 2 -26.90 -8.51 -8.90
CA ARG A 2 -25.43 -8.57 -9.15
C ARG A 2 -24.80 -7.21 -9.38
N GLU A 3 -25.41 -6.30 -10.13
CA GLU A 3 -24.94 -4.91 -10.29
C GLU A 3 -24.79 -4.21 -8.94
N THR A 4 -25.82 -4.30 -8.10
CA THR A 4 -25.78 -3.69 -6.76
C THR A 4 -24.62 -4.22 -5.91
N ILE A 5 -24.32 -5.53 -5.98
CA ILE A 5 -23.18 -6.13 -5.24
C ILE A 5 -21.86 -5.63 -5.80
N SER A 6 -21.71 -5.57 -7.13
CA SER A 6 -20.53 -5.05 -7.80
C SER A 6 -20.23 -3.61 -7.37
N ASP A 7 -21.24 -2.75 -7.43
CA ASP A 7 -21.09 -1.33 -7.07
C ASP A 7 -20.74 -1.16 -5.58
N TRP A 8 -21.37 -1.93 -4.68
CA TRP A 8 -21.04 -1.91 -3.27
C TRP A 8 -19.60 -2.38 -2.99
N LEU A 9 -19.14 -3.44 -3.67
CA LEU A 9 -17.77 -3.91 -3.52
C LEU A 9 -16.76 -2.84 -3.95
N MET A 10 -17.00 -2.18 -5.08
CA MET A 10 -16.14 -1.07 -5.54
C MET A 10 -16.23 0.14 -4.60
N ALA A 11 -17.45 0.51 -4.16
CA ALA A 11 -17.66 1.64 -3.26
C ALA A 11 -17.01 1.48 -1.89
N ILE A 12 -16.91 0.24 -1.37
CA ILE A 12 -16.25 -0.05 -0.09
C ILE A 12 -14.74 -0.16 -0.27
N SER A 13 -14.29 -0.78 -1.36
CA SER A 13 -12.86 -0.99 -1.59
C SER A 13 -12.09 0.31 -1.83
N GLY A 14 -12.72 1.32 -2.43
CA GLY A 14 -12.11 2.62 -2.64
C GLY A 14 -11.65 3.29 -1.35
N PRO A 15 -12.56 3.55 -0.38
CA PRO A 15 -12.19 4.10 0.93
C PRO A 15 -11.21 3.23 1.72
N LEU A 16 -11.31 1.89 1.63
CA LEU A 16 -10.35 0.99 2.27
C LEU A 16 -8.94 1.16 1.70
N LEU A 17 -8.84 1.27 0.36
CA LEU A 17 -7.56 1.52 -0.30
C LEU A 17 -7.00 2.89 0.08
N LEU A 18 -7.81 3.94 0.08
CA LEU A 18 -7.39 5.28 0.52
C LEU A 18 -6.96 5.28 1.98
N GLY A 19 -7.70 4.61 2.87
CA GLY A 19 -7.36 4.47 4.28
C GLY A 19 -6.04 3.74 4.51
N SER A 20 -5.75 2.73 3.69
CA SER A 20 -4.51 1.95 3.78
C SER A 20 -3.25 2.82 3.62
N LEU A 21 -3.33 3.91 2.85
CA LEU A 21 -2.21 4.80 2.59
C LEU A 21 -1.76 5.58 3.83
N PHE A 22 -2.63 5.72 4.83
CA PHE A 22 -2.34 6.41 6.10
C PHE A 22 -1.92 5.44 7.21
N LEU A 23 -2.01 4.14 6.97
CA LEU A 23 -1.52 3.13 7.89
C LEU A 23 -0.02 2.89 7.70
N VAL A 24 0.57 2.15 8.64
CA VAL A 24 1.96 1.72 8.56
C VAL A 24 2.14 0.76 7.39
N TRP A 25 3.04 1.09 6.47
CA TRP A 25 3.35 0.25 5.30
C TRP A 25 4.54 -0.65 5.53
N SER A 26 5.52 -0.19 6.32
CA SER A 26 6.65 -1.04 6.68
C SER A 26 7.13 -0.77 8.10
N HIS A 27 7.69 -1.79 8.73
CA HIS A 27 8.40 -1.66 10.00
C HIS A 27 9.90 -1.66 9.71
N GLN A 28 10.50 -0.47 9.68
CA GLN A 28 11.91 -0.32 9.28
C GLN A 28 12.88 -0.55 10.43
N LEU A 29 12.46 -0.29 11.66
CA LEU A 29 13.31 -0.39 12.83
C LEU A 29 12.81 -1.45 13.80
N SER A 30 13.68 -2.42 14.17
CA SER A 30 13.34 -3.36 15.24
C SER A 30 13.22 -2.66 16.58
N THR A 31 12.45 -3.26 17.47
CA THR A 31 12.33 -2.82 18.86
C THR A 31 13.70 -2.77 19.57
N GLY A 32 14.60 -3.71 19.27
CA GLY A 32 15.96 -3.72 19.81
C GLY A 32 16.82 -2.55 19.30
N LEU A 33 16.69 -2.20 18.02
CA LEU A 33 17.39 -1.05 17.44
C LEU A 33 16.88 0.26 18.06
N ARG A 34 15.56 0.42 18.19
CA ARG A 34 14.93 1.57 18.85
C ARG A 34 15.40 1.71 20.31
N ALA A 35 15.41 0.61 21.05
CA ALA A 35 15.84 0.64 22.46
C ALA A 35 17.28 1.05 22.60
N ARG A 36 18.16 0.66 21.66
CA ARG A 36 19.59 0.92 21.73
C ARG A 36 20.02 2.27 21.17
N TYR A 37 19.37 2.74 20.09
CA TYR A 37 19.78 3.92 19.33
C TYR A 37 18.71 5.00 19.18
N GLY A 38 17.48 4.77 19.70
CA GLY A 38 16.33 5.65 19.49
C GLY A 38 16.50 7.10 19.94
N ALA A 39 17.45 7.37 20.84
CA ALA A 39 17.76 8.72 21.31
C ALA A 39 19.01 9.33 20.62
N THR A 40 19.62 8.63 19.67
CA THR A 40 20.85 9.10 19.01
C THR A 40 20.53 9.85 17.72
N SER A 41 21.44 10.76 17.34
CA SER A 41 21.37 11.51 16.08
C SER A 41 21.34 10.63 14.83
N VAL A 42 21.78 9.37 14.93
CA VAL A 42 21.82 8.38 13.83
C VAL A 42 20.41 8.01 13.37
N LEU A 43 19.43 7.97 14.26
CA LEU A 43 18.04 7.66 13.93
C LEU A 43 17.13 8.91 13.90
N ALA A 44 17.71 10.09 14.12
CA ALA A 44 16.93 11.33 14.11
C ALA A 44 16.36 11.59 12.70
N GLY A 45 15.03 11.72 12.61
CA GLY A 45 14.34 11.99 11.35
C GLY A 45 13.97 10.76 10.52
N VAL A 46 14.28 9.53 11.01
CA VAL A 46 13.87 8.30 10.34
C VAL A 46 12.54 7.83 10.88
N PRO A 47 11.47 7.76 10.07
CA PRO A 47 10.23 7.16 10.50
C PRO A 47 10.44 5.67 10.73
N ALA A 48 10.15 5.21 11.93
CA ALA A 48 10.27 3.80 12.28
C ALA A 48 9.18 2.94 11.62
N ASP A 49 8.00 3.52 11.47
CA ASP A 49 6.78 2.90 10.96
C ASP A 49 6.15 3.85 9.93
N PRO A 50 6.77 3.99 8.73
CA PRO A 50 6.32 4.95 7.74
C PRO A 50 5.00 4.54 7.09
N THR A 51 4.20 5.54 6.74
CA THR A 51 3.03 5.40 5.89
C THR A 51 3.43 5.32 4.41
N ALA A 52 2.47 4.97 3.51
CA ALA A 52 2.73 4.98 2.07
C ALA A 52 3.29 6.32 1.58
N TRP A 53 2.73 7.43 2.06
CA TRP A 53 3.14 8.80 1.71
C TRP A 53 4.58 9.16 2.12
N GLN A 54 5.11 8.46 3.10
CA GLN A 54 6.49 8.67 3.57
C GLN A 54 7.50 7.79 2.85
N VAL A 55 7.06 6.68 2.29
CA VAL A 55 7.95 5.68 1.65
C VAL A 55 8.00 5.85 0.14
N TYR A 56 6.86 6.15 -0.47
CA TYR A 56 6.75 6.26 -1.92
C TYR A 56 6.58 7.72 -2.34
N SER A 57 7.17 8.08 -3.48
CA SER A 57 7.08 9.43 -4.06
C SER A 57 6.17 9.52 -5.28
N GLY A 58 5.36 8.50 -5.55
CA GLY A 58 4.49 8.46 -6.74
C GLY A 58 3.54 7.27 -6.78
N ALA A 59 3.91 6.13 -6.22
CA ALA A 59 3.06 4.95 -6.18
C ALA A 59 1.86 5.13 -5.23
N ASP A 60 2.00 5.93 -4.19
CA ASP A 60 0.96 6.40 -3.30
C ASP A 60 -0.12 7.18 -4.05
N VAL A 61 0.28 8.09 -4.95
CA VAL A 61 -0.65 8.85 -5.82
C VAL A 61 -1.38 7.89 -6.78
N LEU A 62 -0.68 6.90 -7.36
CA LEU A 62 -1.32 5.90 -8.21
C LEU A 62 -2.39 5.12 -7.43
N LEU A 63 -2.07 4.64 -6.24
CA LEU A 63 -3.01 3.92 -5.39
C LEU A 63 -4.19 4.80 -4.96
N ALA A 64 -3.94 6.07 -4.64
CA ALA A 64 -5.00 7.03 -4.35
C ALA A 64 -5.94 7.24 -5.54
N LEU A 65 -5.40 7.38 -6.76
CA LEU A 65 -6.18 7.50 -7.98
C LEU A 65 -7.02 6.23 -8.25
N VAL A 66 -6.47 5.04 -8.00
CA VAL A 66 -7.24 3.79 -8.09
C VAL A 66 -8.36 3.76 -7.06
N GLY A 67 -8.11 4.16 -5.81
CA GLY A 67 -9.15 4.25 -4.77
C GLY A 67 -10.29 5.21 -5.14
N VAL A 68 -9.96 6.41 -5.62
CA VAL A 68 -10.95 7.36 -6.14
C VAL A 68 -11.67 6.81 -7.37
N GLY A 69 -10.94 6.14 -8.26
CA GLY A 69 -11.49 5.50 -9.47
C GLY A 69 -12.52 4.42 -9.15
N LEU A 70 -12.28 3.60 -8.11
CA LEU A 70 -13.23 2.60 -7.62
C LEU A 70 -14.55 3.24 -7.19
N ILE A 71 -14.48 4.31 -6.40
CA ILE A 71 -15.66 5.07 -5.97
C ILE A 71 -16.38 5.69 -7.18
N ALA A 72 -15.62 6.32 -8.07
CA ALA A 72 -16.18 6.99 -9.23
C ALA A 72 -16.89 6.02 -10.19
N VAL A 73 -16.29 4.84 -10.43
CA VAL A 73 -16.91 3.83 -11.31
C VAL A 73 -18.13 3.19 -10.65
N ALA A 74 -18.11 3.00 -9.32
CA ALA A 74 -19.29 2.53 -8.57
C ALA A 74 -20.49 3.49 -8.70
N LEU A 75 -20.22 4.82 -8.71
CA LEU A 75 -21.28 5.84 -8.74
C LEU A 75 -21.78 6.15 -10.16
N TRP A 76 -20.87 6.19 -11.13
CA TRP A 76 -21.19 6.67 -12.49
C TRP A 76 -21.10 5.59 -13.58
N GLY A 77 -20.57 4.41 -13.28
CA GLY A 77 -20.49 3.28 -14.19
C GLY A 77 -19.74 3.56 -15.50
N GLY A 78 -20.06 2.76 -16.51
CA GLY A 78 -19.58 2.90 -17.88
C GLY A 78 -18.47 1.92 -18.27
N ARG A 79 -18.67 1.19 -19.38
CA ARG A 79 -17.79 0.10 -19.83
C ARG A 79 -16.33 0.53 -20.03
N ALA A 80 -16.09 1.69 -20.67
CA ALA A 80 -14.73 2.18 -20.89
C ALA A 80 -14.00 2.50 -19.59
N ARG A 81 -14.71 3.06 -18.60
CA ARG A 81 -14.16 3.35 -17.26
C ARG A 81 -13.86 2.07 -16.50
N ARG A 82 -14.72 1.06 -16.58
CA ARG A 82 -14.49 -0.27 -15.97
C ARG A 82 -13.24 -0.95 -16.55
N ILE A 83 -13.01 -0.87 -17.87
CA ILE A 83 -11.81 -1.41 -18.52
C ILE A 83 -10.56 -0.66 -18.03
N ALA A 84 -10.58 0.67 -18.03
CA ALA A 84 -9.45 1.47 -17.56
C ALA A 84 -9.14 1.17 -16.09
N LEU A 85 -10.16 1.06 -15.25
CA LEU A 85 -10.03 0.70 -13.84
C LEU A 85 -9.47 -0.72 -13.65
N ALA A 86 -9.92 -1.69 -14.45
CA ALA A 86 -9.41 -3.07 -14.40
C ALA A 86 -7.90 -3.11 -14.68
N LEU A 87 -7.43 -2.38 -15.70
CA LEU A 87 -6.01 -2.27 -16.01
C LEU A 87 -5.22 -1.60 -14.87
N ALA A 88 -5.76 -0.51 -14.31
CA ALA A 88 -5.14 0.17 -13.17
C ALA A 88 -5.07 -0.72 -11.92
N LEU A 89 -6.11 -1.53 -11.66
CA LEU A 89 -6.14 -2.51 -10.57
C LEU A 89 -5.06 -3.58 -10.72
N VAL A 90 -4.84 -4.08 -11.94
CA VAL A 90 -3.78 -5.08 -12.21
C VAL A 90 -2.41 -4.49 -11.87
N VAL A 91 -2.14 -3.26 -12.30
CA VAL A 91 -0.87 -2.58 -12.01
C VAL A 91 -0.72 -2.32 -10.51
N ALA A 92 -1.76 -1.81 -9.86
CA ALA A 92 -1.77 -1.56 -8.42
C ALA A 92 -1.58 -2.85 -7.60
N LEU A 93 -2.24 -3.94 -8.01
CA LEU A 93 -2.12 -5.24 -7.36
C LEU A 93 -0.69 -5.80 -7.49
N ALA A 94 -0.12 -5.75 -8.70
CA ALA A 94 1.26 -6.18 -8.92
C ALA A 94 2.24 -5.36 -8.06
N PHE A 95 2.02 -4.05 -7.95
CA PHE A 95 2.82 -3.18 -7.09
C PHE A 95 2.70 -3.56 -5.61
N VAL A 96 1.48 -3.76 -5.07
CA VAL A 96 1.28 -4.11 -3.65
C VAL A 96 1.84 -5.49 -3.34
N ILE A 97 1.70 -6.47 -4.24
CA ILE A 97 2.32 -7.80 -4.08
C ILE A 97 3.84 -7.67 -4.05
N HIS A 98 4.42 -6.84 -4.92
CA HIS A 98 5.85 -6.58 -4.90
C HIS A 98 6.30 -5.91 -3.59
N ALA A 99 5.55 -4.93 -3.10
CA ALA A 99 5.82 -4.26 -1.82
C ALA A 99 5.78 -5.24 -0.64
N LEU A 100 4.81 -6.17 -0.61
CA LEU A 100 4.73 -7.21 0.41
C LEU A 100 5.94 -8.17 0.36
N ALA A 101 6.42 -8.50 -0.84
CA ALA A 101 7.59 -9.37 -1.02
C ALA A 101 8.91 -8.66 -0.68
N VAL A 102 8.97 -7.37 -0.98
CA VAL A 102 10.14 -6.51 -0.73
C VAL A 102 9.62 -5.24 -0.04
N PRO A 103 9.44 -5.29 1.29
CA PRO A 103 8.90 -4.15 2.03
C PRO A 103 9.75 -2.90 1.80
N PRO A 104 9.10 -1.75 1.58
CA PRO A 104 9.79 -0.53 1.23
C PRO A 104 10.67 -0.03 2.38
N THR A 105 11.87 0.40 2.05
CA THR A 105 12.79 1.02 2.99
C THR A 105 13.02 2.47 2.58
N ASN A 106 12.73 3.38 3.48
CA ASN A 106 13.13 4.79 3.29
C ASN A 106 14.60 5.01 3.68
N GLY A 107 15.32 3.95 3.90
CA GLY A 107 16.51 3.98 4.70
C GLY A 107 17.72 3.27 4.15
N ALA A 108 17.80 2.98 2.85
CA ALA A 108 19.09 2.60 2.26
C ALA A 108 20.18 3.67 2.48
N LEU A 109 19.77 4.91 2.77
CA LEU A 109 20.64 6.03 3.14
C LEU A 109 21.00 6.09 4.64
N LEU A 110 20.39 5.25 5.48
CA LEU A 110 20.47 5.36 6.94
C LEU A 110 21.47 4.43 7.60
N PHE A 111 21.86 3.39 6.89
CA PHE A 111 22.86 2.47 7.38
C PHE A 111 24.14 2.64 6.56
N ASP A 112 24.89 3.68 6.89
CA ASP A 112 26.32 3.65 6.58
C ASP A 112 26.89 2.41 7.28
N PRO A 113 27.36 1.40 6.53
CA PRO A 113 27.90 0.18 7.13
C PRO A 113 29.07 0.44 8.06
N THR A 114 29.71 1.61 7.97
CA THR A 114 30.77 2.04 8.87
C THR A 114 30.27 2.44 10.26
N LEU A 115 28.98 2.76 10.39
CA LEU A 115 28.35 3.14 11.65
C LEU A 115 27.68 1.97 12.36
N VAL A 116 27.64 0.79 11.73
CA VAL A 116 27.03 -0.42 12.31
C VAL A 116 28.06 -1.15 13.16
N PRO A 117 27.78 -1.43 14.44
CA PRO A 117 28.70 -2.18 15.28
C PRO A 117 28.99 -3.58 14.72
N PRO A 118 30.22 -4.11 14.86
CA PRO A 118 30.55 -5.47 14.49
C PRO A 118 29.60 -6.48 15.16
N GLY A 119 29.02 -7.39 14.36
CA GLY A 119 28.05 -8.38 14.86
C GLY A 119 26.58 -7.95 14.80
N TYR A 120 26.26 -6.78 14.23
CA TYR A 120 24.89 -6.37 13.98
C TYR A 120 24.36 -7.03 12.71
N THR A 121 23.32 -7.85 12.84
CA THR A 121 22.57 -8.35 11.68
C THR A 121 21.59 -7.24 11.25
N ALA A 122 21.66 -6.89 9.96
CA ALA A 122 20.72 -5.93 9.39
C ALA A 122 19.28 -6.32 9.72
N ASN A 123 18.49 -5.34 10.14
CA ASN A 123 17.11 -5.54 10.50
C ASN A 123 16.32 -5.99 9.28
N VAL A 124 15.60 -7.08 9.39
CA VAL A 124 14.67 -7.49 8.35
C VAL A 124 13.46 -6.55 8.43
N VAL A 125 13.32 -5.72 7.40
CA VAL A 125 12.13 -4.88 7.24
C VAL A 125 10.94 -5.80 7.03
N SER A 126 9.86 -5.55 7.76
CA SER A 126 8.62 -6.34 7.63
C SER A 126 7.49 -5.47 7.10
N SER A 127 6.57 -6.12 6.39
CA SER A 127 5.35 -5.49 5.87
C SER A 127 4.47 -4.95 7.00
N GLY A 128 3.81 -3.84 6.75
CA GLY A 128 2.89 -3.20 7.67
C GLY A 128 1.41 -3.51 7.37
N ALA A 129 0.55 -3.09 8.28
CA ALA A 129 -0.91 -3.27 8.15
C ALA A 129 -1.49 -2.54 6.92
N GLY A 130 -0.86 -1.44 6.48
CA GLY A 130 -1.28 -0.68 5.30
C GLY A 130 -1.18 -1.50 4.02
N GLU A 131 -0.10 -2.24 3.81
CA GLU A 131 0.09 -3.11 2.64
C GLU A 131 -0.95 -4.24 2.61
N VAL A 132 -1.21 -4.88 3.76
CA VAL A 132 -2.20 -5.95 3.87
C VAL A 132 -3.61 -5.41 3.57
N LEU A 133 -3.96 -4.25 4.13
CA LEU A 133 -5.26 -3.63 3.86
C LEU A 133 -5.40 -3.20 2.40
N ALA A 134 -4.33 -2.68 1.78
CA ALA A 134 -4.31 -2.34 0.35
C ALA A 134 -4.55 -3.58 -0.52
N LEU A 135 -3.92 -4.72 -0.20
CA LEU A 135 -4.14 -5.98 -0.91
C LEU A 135 -5.60 -6.44 -0.82
N VAL A 136 -6.19 -6.40 0.38
CA VAL A 136 -7.60 -6.77 0.59
C VAL A 136 -8.52 -5.82 -0.20
N ALA A 137 -8.27 -4.51 -0.12
CA ALA A 137 -9.06 -3.52 -0.85
C ALA A 137 -8.99 -3.73 -2.37
N LEU A 138 -7.80 -3.96 -2.93
CA LEU A 138 -7.61 -4.23 -4.35
C LEU A 138 -8.27 -5.55 -4.78
N GLY A 139 -8.23 -6.58 -3.93
CA GLY A 139 -8.92 -7.85 -4.16
C GLY A 139 -10.43 -7.68 -4.23
N LEU A 140 -11.04 -6.97 -3.26
CA LEU A 140 -12.47 -6.66 -3.25
C LEU A 140 -12.88 -5.82 -4.47
N GLY A 141 -12.08 -4.79 -4.80
CA GLY A 141 -12.29 -3.95 -5.97
C GLY A 141 -12.21 -4.75 -7.27
N GLY A 142 -11.24 -5.66 -7.39
CA GLY A 142 -11.10 -6.56 -8.52
C GLY A 142 -12.29 -7.48 -8.71
N VAL A 143 -12.80 -8.07 -7.63
CA VAL A 143 -14.04 -8.88 -7.65
C VAL A 143 -15.23 -8.01 -8.08
N GLY A 144 -15.36 -6.80 -7.53
CA GLY A 144 -16.41 -5.85 -7.90
C GLY A 144 -16.39 -5.54 -9.39
N VAL A 145 -15.23 -5.15 -9.94
CA VAL A 145 -15.05 -4.88 -11.36
C VAL A 145 -15.33 -6.12 -12.22
N GLY A 146 -14.83 -7.30 -11.79
CA GLY A 146 -15.08 -8.57 -12.49
C GLY A 146 -16.58 -8.90 -12.58
N LEU A 147 -17.31 -8.76 -11.48
CA LEU A 147 -18.77 -8.95 -11.47
C LEU A 147 -19.50 -7.96 -12.38
N ALA A 148 -19.03 -6.72 -12.47
CA ALA A 148 -19.62 -5.71 -13.36
C ALA A 148 -19.58 -6.13 -14.85
N PHE A 149 -18.53 -6.85 -15.29
CA PHE A 149 -18.43 -7.37 -16.65
C PHE A 149 -19.32 -8.60 -16.94
N THR A 150 -19.82 -9.27 -15.91
CA THR A 150 -20.71 -10.44 -16.10
C THR A 150 -22.19 -10.04 -16.25
N VAL A 151 -22.52 -8.77 -16.07
CA VAL A 151 -23.89 -8.25 -16.08
C VAL A 151 -24.18 -7.44 -17.34
N ASP A 152 -23.15 -6.95 -18.03
CA ASP A 152 -23.21 -6.32 -19.35
C ASP A 152 -23.31 -7.39 -20.46
#